data_e349b5f7b1520f34e556b59a67f13052
#
_entry.id   e349b5f7b1520f34e556b59a67f13052
#
_cell.length_a   1.000
_cell.length_b   1.000
_cell.length_c   1.000
_cell.angle_alpha   90.00
_cell.angle_beta   90.00
_cell.angle_gamma   90.00
#
_symmetry.space_group_name_H-M   'P 1'
#
loop_
_entity.id
_entity.type
_entity.pdbx_description
1 polymer ?
#
loop_
_entity_poly.entity_id
_entity_poly.type
_entity_poly.pdbx_seq_one_letter_code
_entity_poly.pdbx_strand_id
1 'polypeptide(L)'
;MTPRAIERLLQRGRQLGRGFRRYQPKGTLVLAECVPGGTSTAEALLRGLGVEASGVVSGSLRQPPHGLRDGLVRRGLAAMHARGISALAPLDVLAALGDPFQAMALGVLQGLLLPLDGDGPQVLLAGGSQMLAVAGLFMASLTQVERATCNDQLAVVTTAWVM
;
A
#
# COMPACT_ATOMS: atom_id res chain seq x y z
N MET A 1 0.39 11.37 -8.54
CA MET A 1 0.55 10.71 -9.88
C MET A 1 -0.61 11.08 -10.79
N THR A 2 -0.45 10.92 -12.15
CA THR A 2 -1.61 11.08 -13.04
C THR A 2 -2.50 9.82 -13.02
N PRO A 3 -3.82 9.94 -13.23
CA PRO A 3 -4.71 8.77 -13.31
C PRO A 3 -4.26 7.73 -14.34
N ARG A 4 -3.80 8.18 -15.51
CA ARG A 4 -3.27 7.30 -16.57
C ARG A 4 -2.01 6.53 -16.15
N ALA A 5 -1.15 7.14 -15.32
CA ALA A 5 0.05 6.45 -14.80
C ALA A 5 -0.35 5.37 -13.79
N ILE A 6 -1.28 5.67 -12.90
CA ILE A 6 -1.81 4.71 -11.92
C ILE A 6 -2.44 3.52 -12.63
N GLU A 7 -3.34 3.77 -13.58
CA GLU A 7 -4.01 2.68 -14.31
C GLU A 7 -3.01 1.74 -15.00
N ARG A 8 -1.96 2.29 -15.64
CA ARG A 8 -0.90 1.47 -16.24
C ARG A 8 -0.14 0.63 -15.21
N LEU A 9 0.18 1.21 -14.06
CA LEU A 9 0.89 0.49 -12.97
C LEU A 9 0.00 -0.60 -12.38
N LEU A 10 -1.26 -0.31 -12.10
CA LEU A 10 -2.24 -1.28 -11.64
C LEU A 10 -2.41 -2.43 -12.63
N GLN A 11 -2.58 -2.12 -13.92
CA GLN A 11 -2.74 -3.14 -14.96
C GLN A 11 -1.51 -4.05 -15.04
N ARG A 12 -0.30 -3.47 -15.00
CA ARG A 12 0.94 -4.25 -15.02
C ARG A 12 1.07 -5.11 -13.77
N GLY A 13 0.79 -4.55 -12.60
CA GLY A 13 0.75 -5.30 -11.35
C GLY A 13 -0.23 -6.46 -11.39
N ARG A 14 -1.47 -6.23 -11.85
CA ARG A 14 -2.48 -7.29 -11.99
C ARG A 14 -2.03 -8.43 -12.94
N GLN A 15 -1.31 -8.08 -14.02
CA GLN A 15 -0.76 -9.09 -14.92
C GLN A 15 0.28 -9.98 -14.21
N LEU A 16 1.18 -9.38 -13.43
CA LEU A 16 2.18 -10.10 -12.64
C LEU A 16 1.53 -10.98 -11.58
N GLY A 17 0.59 -10.43 -10.80
CA GLY A 17 -0.13 -11.17 -9.77
C GLY A 17 -0.90 -12.38 -10.35
N ARG A 18 -1.65 -12.19 -11.44
CA ARG A 18 -2.33 -13.30 -12.13
C ARG A 18 -1.36 -14.32 -12.70
N GLY A 19 -0.21 -13.88 -13.20
CA GLY A 19 0.85 -14.77 -13.67
C GLY A 19 1.35 -15.68 -12.53
N PHE A 20 1.67 -15.09 -11.36
CA PHE A 20 2.09 -15.85 -10.19
C PHE A 20 1.00 -16.83 -9.73
N ARG A 21 -0.25 -16.37 -9.55
CA ARG A 21 -1.38 -17.23 -9.15
C ARG A 21 -1.55 -18.45 -10.08
N ARG A 22 -1.37 -18.25 -11.39
CA ARG A 22 -1.46 -19.34 -12.37
C ARG A 22 -0.33 -20.34 -12.21
N TYR A 23 0.88 -19.86 -11.91
CA TYR A 23 2.08 -20.70 -11.82
C TYR A 23 2.23 -21.39 -10.46
N GLN A 24 1.78 -20.70 -9.38
CA GLN A 24 1.90 -21.13 -7.99
C GLN A 24 0.55 -20.91 -7.27
N PRO A 25 -0.50 -21.69 -7.60
CA PRO A 25 -1.85 -21.43 -7.09
C PRO A 25 -1.97 -21.62 -5.57
N LYS A 26 -1.04 -22.32 -4.94
CA LYS A 26 -0.93 -22.52 -3.48
C LYS A 26 0.39 -21.99 -2.92
N GLY A 27 1.13 -21.23 -3.71
CA GLY A 27 2.42 -20.68 -3.31
C GLY A 27 2.30 -19.47 -2.40
N THR A 28 3.42 -19.05 -1.83
CA THR A 28 3.54 -17.81 -1.06
C THR A 28 4.40 -16.81 -1.83
N LEU A 29 3.84 -15.63 -2.12
CA LEU A 29 4.61 -14.51 -2.66
C LEU A 29 5.16 -13.66 -1.51
N VAL A 30 6.47 -13.47 -1.47
CA VAL A 30 7.09 -12.46 -0.60
C VAL A 30 7.29 -11.18 -1.42
N LEU A 31 6.64 -10.10 -1.01
CA LEU A 31 6.80 -8.77 -1.60
C LEU A 31 7.58 -7.89 -0.64
N ALA A 32 8.75 -7.43 -1.08
CA ALA A 32 9.60 -6.51 -0.32
C ALA A 32 9.95 -5.30 -1.18
N GLU A 33 10.46 -4.24 -0.55
CA GLU A 33 10.81 -3.01 -1.24
C GLU A 33 12.10 -2.37 -0.72
N CYS A 34 12.66 -1.50 -1.56
CA CYS A 34 13.71 -0.56 -1.19
C CYS A 34 13.44 0.77 -1.93
N VAL A 35 12.50 1.57 -1.38
CA VAL A 35 12.08 2.84 -1.99
C VAL A 35 12.69 4.01 -1.22
N PRO A 36 13.68 4.74 -1.76
CA PRO A 36 14.21 5.93 -1.11
C PRO A 36 13.10 6.97 -0.86
N GLY A 37 12.98 7.43 0.41
CA GLY A 37 11.94 8.39 0.80
C GLY A 37 10.53 7.79 0.96
N GLY A 38 10.38 6.48 0.78
CA GLY A 38 9.10 5.77 0.86
C GLY A 38 8.34 5.92 2.17
N THR A 39 9.04 6.20 3.28
CA THR A 39 8.39 6.44 4.59
C THR A 39 7.44 7.64 4.55
N SER A 40 7.81 8.72 3.84
CA SER A 40 6.96 9.92 3.74
C SER A 40 5.71 9.67 2.91
N THR A 41 5.83 8.96 1.79
CA THR A 41 4.67 8.60 0.95
C THR A 41 3.78 7.56 1.63
N ALA A 42 4.37 6.63 2.39
CA ALA A 42 3.62 5.67 3.19
C ALA A 42 2.77 6.34 4.28
N GLU A 43 3.37 7.24 5.07
CA GLU A 43 2.65 8.02 6.09
C GLU A 43 1.55 8.86 5.47
N ALA A 44 1.86 9.59 4.39
CA ALA A 44 0.89 10.43 3.70
C ALA A 44 -0.30 9.60 3.19
N LEU A 45 -0.04 8.45 2.56
CA LEU A 45 -1.07 7.56 2.06
C LEU A 45 -1.96 7.01 3.18
N LEU A 46 -1.36 6.47 4.26
CA LEU A 46 -2.11 5.93 5.40
C LEU A 46 -3.03 7.00 6.00
N ARG A 47 -2.50 8.21 6.27
CA ARG A 47 -3.29 9.31 6.83
C ARG A 47 -4.36 9.80 5.85
N GLY A 48 -4.06 9.82 4.55
CA GLY A 48 -5.05 10.14 3.52
C GLY A 48 -6.20 9.13 3.45
N LEU A 49 -5.94 7.87 3.79
CA LEU A 49 -6.94 6.80 3.91
C LEU A 49 -7.68 6.82 5.27
N GLY A 50 -7.37 7.78 6.15
CA GLY A 50 -8.01 7.92 7.47
C GLY A 50 -7.38 7.06 8.56
N VAL A 51 -6.20 6.46 8.32
CA VAL A 51 -5.46 5.72 9.34
C VAL A 51 -4.57 6.67 10.12
N GLU A 52 -4.66 6.67 11.47
CA GLU A 52 -3.77 7.46 12.31
C GLU A 52 -2.36 6.84 12.30
N ALA A 53 -1.46 7.46 11.57
CA ALA A 53 -0.09 7.00 11.39
C ALA A 53 0.94 8.07 11.79
N SER A 54 0.50 9.14 12.47
CA SER A 54 1.36 10.24 12.86
C SER A 54 2.38 9.80 13.91
N GLY A 55 3.66 9.99 13.63
CA GLY A 55 4.74 9.66 14.56
C GLY A 55 5.03 8.16 14.78
N VAL A 56 4.21 7.25 14.20
CA VAL A 56 4.40 5.80 14.36
C VAL A 56 5.06 5.14 13.15
N VAL A 57 5.32 5.88 12.09
CA VAL A 57 6.07 5.39 10.93
C VAL A 57 7.57 5.56 11.16
N SER A 58 8.30 4.47 11.14
CA SER A 58 9.75 4.46 11.28
C SER A 58 10.45 4.48 9.92
N GLY A 59 11.59 5.15 9.85
CA GLY A 59 12.49 5.11 8.71
C GLY A 59 13.81 4.45 9.09
N SER A 60 14.61 4.08 8.09
CA SER A 60 15.92 3.43 8.28
C SER A 60 17.03 4.36 8.85
N LEU A 61 16.75 5.62 9.08
CA LEU A 61 17.71 6.58 9.62
C LEU A 61 17.72 6.55 11.16
N ARG A 62 18.92 6.53 11.76
CA ARG A 62 19.10 6.60 13.23
C ARG A 62 18.51 7.87 13.85
N GLN A 63 18.50 8.97 13.10
CA GLN A 63 17.84 10.23 13.46
C GLN A 63 16.94 10.64 12.31
N PRO A 64 15.68 10.17 12.30
CA PRO A 64 14.76 10.54 11.24
C PRO A 64 14.50 12.05 11.24
N PRO A 65 14.49 12.70 10.06
CA PRO A 65 14.15 14.13 9.95
C PRO A 65 12.65 14.35 10.12
N HIS A 66 12.13 14.10 11.33
CA HIS A 66 10.69 14.15 11.63
C HIS A 66 10.06 15.47 11.17
N GLY A 67 10.68 16.61 11.46
CA GLY A 67 10.13 17.92 11.08
C GLY A 67 9.97 18.12 9.57
N LEU A 68 10.95 17.65 8.77
CA LEU A 68 10.86 17.73 7.30
C LEU A 68 9.77 16.80 6.77
N ARG A 69 9.75 15.56 7.24
CA ARG A 69 8.74 14.56 6.86
C ARG A 69 7.34 15.05 7.21
N ASP A 70 7.12 15.48 8.45
CA ASP A 70 5.83 15.99 8.91
C ASP A 70 5.37 17.20 8.09
N GLY A 71 6.30 18.09 7.73
CA GLY A 71 6.02 19.22 6.85
C GLY A 71 5.57 18.78 5.46
N LEU A 72 6.21 17.77 4.87
CA LEU A 72 5.84 17.22 3.58
C LEU A 72 4.46 16.54 3.61
N VAL A 73 4.23 15.70 4.60
CA VAL A 73 2.96 14.96 4.78
C VAL A 73 1.81 15.94 4.98
N ARG A 74 1.96 16.94 5.88
CA ARG A 74 0.92 17.97 6.11
C ARG A 74 0.58 18.76 4.84
N ARG A 75 1.59 19.17 4.05
CA ARG A 75 1.33 19.87 2.77
C ARG A 75 0.61 18.97 1.77
N GLY A 76 1.00 17.70 1.68
CA GLY A 76 0.33 16.73 0.82
C GLY A 76 -1.15 16.55 1.19
N LEU A 77 -1.43 16.33 2.48
CA LEU A 77 -2.79 16.19 3.01
C LEU A 77 -3.63 17.46 2.78
N ALA A 78 -3.07 18.64 3.05
CA ALA A 78 -3.76 19.91 2.80
C ALA A 78 -4.12 20.07 1.31
N ALA A 79 -3.20 19.74 0.40
CA ALA A 79 -3.45 19.79 -1.04
C ALA A 79 -4.50 18.75 -1.48
N MET A 80 -4.52 17.58 -0.88
CA MET A 80 -5.54 16.56 -1.12
C MET A 80 -6.93 17.04 -0.71
N HIS A 81 -7.04 17.60 0.51
CA HIS A 81 -8.30 18.13 1.04
C HIS A 81 -8.81 19.33 0.23
N ALA A 82 -7.92 20.25 -0.18
CA ALA A 82 -8.28 21.39 -1.03
C ALA A 82 -8.85 20.96 -2.39
N ARG A 83 -8.54 19.75 -2.86
CA ARG A 83 -9.11 19.14 -4.07
C ARG A 83 -10.40 18.36 -3.82
N GLY A 84 -10.90 18.33 -2.57
CA GLY A 84 -12.11 17.59 -2.20
C GLY A 84 -11.97 16.07 -2.25
N ILE A 85 -10.74 15.53 -2.19
CA ILE A 85 -10.50 14.08 -2.25
C ILE A 85 -10.86 13.46 -0.90
N SER A 86 -11.77 12.49 -0.93
CA SER A 86 -12.23 11.75 0.25
C SER A 86 -11.33 10.54 0.55
N ALA A 87 -11.17 10.22 1.84
CA ALA A 87 -10.55 8.97 2.29
C ALA A 87 -11.27 7.71 1.77
N LEU A 88 -12.54 7.82 1.38
CA LEU A 88 -13.34 6.74 0.79
C LEU A 88 -13.06 6.50 -0.70
N ALA A 89 -12.17 7.29 -1.31
CA ALA A 89 -11.73 7.15 -2.70
C ALA A 89 -10.25 6.73 -2.75
N PRO A 90 -9.89 5.47 -2.43
CA PRO A 90 -8.49 5.05 -2.21
C PRO A 90 -7.58 5.26 -3.41
N LEU A 91 -8.09 5.17 -4.65
CA LEU A 91 -7.28 5.44 -5.84
C LEU A 91 -7.01 6.95 -6.05
N ASP A 92 -7.92 7.82 -5.64
CA ASP A 92 -7.70 9.27 -5.68
C ASP A 92 -6.72 9.69 -4.59
N VAL A 93 -6.80 9.07 -3.40
CA VAL A 93 -5.82 9.24 -2.33
C VAL A 93 -4.44 8.79 -2.79
N LEU A 94 -4.33 7.61 -3.41
CA LEU A 94 -3.09 7.10 -4.03
C LEU A 94 -2.56 8.08 -5.09
N ALA A 95 -3.42 8.64 -5.93
CA ALA A 95 -3.03 9.62 -6.94
C ALA A 95 -2.44 10.90 -6.33
N ALA A 96 -3.02 11.35 -5.23
CA ALA A 96 -2.63 12.59 -4.55
C ALA A 96 -1.35 12.42 -3.71
N LEU A 97 -1.23 11.33 -2.96
CA LEU A 97 -0.26 11.17 -1.87
C LEU A 97 0.73 10.02 -2.06
N GLY A 98 0.36 9.01 -2.86
CA GLY A 98 1.15 7.80 -3.01
C GLY A 98 2.29 7.91 -4.03
N ASP A 99 3.00 6.80 -4.18
CA ASP A 99 4.11 6.62 -5.10
C ASP A 99 3.87 5.47 -6.10
N PRO A 100 4.72 5.35 -7.15
CA PRO A 100 4.56 4.33 -8.18
C PRO A 100 4.66 2.89 -7.65
N PHE A 101 5.47 2.67 -6.61
CA PHE A 101 5.60 1.34 -6.00
C PHE A 101 4.26 0.89 -5.39
N GLN A 102 3.60 1.75 -4.63
CA GLN A 102 2.31 1.46 -4.00
C GLN A 102 1.22 1.12 -5.04
N ALA A 103 1.20 1.86 -6.16
CA ALA A 103 0.27 1.57 -7.27
C ALA A 103 0.54 0.20 -7.91
N MET A 104 1.83 -0.11 -8.15
CA MET A 104 2.23 -1.40 -8.73
C MET A 104 1.91 -2.55 -7.77
N ALA A 105 2.27 -2.41 -6.49
CA ALA A 105 2.02 -3.40 -5.44
C ALA A 105 0.53 -3.67 -5.25
N LEU A 106 -0.31 -2.62 -5.22
CA LEU A 106 -1.77 -2.79 -5.21
C LEU A 106 -2.24 -3.65 -6.38
N GLY A 107 -1.75 -3.37 -7.59
CA GLY A 107 -2.06 -4.18 -8.77
C GLY A 107 -1.65 -5.64 -8.60
N VAL A 108 -0.46 -5.92 -8.05
CA VAL A 108 0.01 -7.29 -7.78
C VAL A 108 -0.93 -8.00 -6.83
N LEU A 109 -1.30 -7.37 -5.70
CA LEU A 109 -2.23 -7.93 -4.73
C LEU A 109 -3.59 -8.24 -5.35
N GLN A 110 -4.14 -7.28 -6.12
CA GLN A 110 -5.42 -7.49 -6.82
C GLN A 110 -5.36 -8.66 -7.82
N GLY A 111 -4.28 -8.76 -8.59
CA GLY A 111 -4.12 -9.83 -9.57
C GLY A 111 -3.86 -11.20 -8.95
N LEU A 112 -3.24 -11.24 -7.78
CA LEU A 112 -2.90 -12.45 -7.06
C LEU A 112 -4.07 -12.96 -6.21
N LEU A 113 -4.71 -12.09 -5.45
CA LEU A 113 -5.68 -12.45 -4.42
C LEU A 113 -7.13 -12.39 -4.91
N LEU A 114 -7.45 -11.59 -5.94
CA LEU A 114 -8.83 -11.51 -6.42
C LEU A 114 -9.10 -12.51 -7.59
N PRO A 115 -10.25 -13.22 -7.60
CA PRO A 115 -11.27 -13.22 -6.56
C PRO A 115 -10.79 -13.88 -5.27
N LEU A 116 -11.30 -13.40 -4.13
CA LEU A 116 -11.02 -13.96 -2.81
C LEU A 116 -11.87 -15.21 -2.61
N ASP A 117 -11.35 -16.36 -2.96
CA ASP A 117 -12.00 -17.66 -2.86
C ASP A 117 -11.53 -18.51 -1.66
N GLY A 118 -10.64 -17.93 -0.84
CA GLY A 118 -10.08 -18.57 0.37
C GLY A 118 -9.07 -19.68 0.10
N ASP A 119 -8.92 -20.11 -1.14
CA ASP A 119 -8.08 -21.25 -1.52
C ASP A 119 -6.95 -20.86 -2.51
N GLY A 120 -6.58 -19.60 -2.52
CA GLY A 120 -5.55 -19.04 -3.38
C GLY A 120 -4.15 -18.99 -2.73
N PRO A 121 -3.19 -18.36 -3.43
CA PRO A 121 -1.85 -18.12 -2.91
C PRO A 121 -1.87 -17.17 -1.72
N GLN A 122 -0.80 -17.22 -0.93
CA GLN A 122 -0.57 -16.32 0.19
C GLN A 122 0.39 -15.19 -0.18
N VAL A 123 0.32 -14.07 0.54
CA VAL A 123 1.24 -12.95 0.40
C VAL A 123 1.84 -12.56 1.74
N LEU A 124 3.17 -12.45 1.77
CA LEU A 124 3.91 -11.83 2.85
C LEU A 124 4.44 -10.48 2.38
N LEU A 125 3.93 -9.40 2.93
CA LEU A 125 4.47 -8.05 2.73
C LEU A 125 5.62 -7.87 3.72
N ALA A 126 6.86 -8.04 3.24
CA ALA A 126 8.06 -8.01 4.08
C ALA A 126 8.68 -6.60 4.09
N GLY A 127 8.49 -5.87 5.18
CA GLY A 127 9.00 -4.51 5.34
C GLY A 127 8.30 -3.74 6.43
N GLY A 128 8.50 -2.42 6.46
CA GLY A 128 7.93 -1.52 7.48
C GLY A 128 6.76 -0.70 6.92
N SER A 129 6.89 0.62 7.07
CA SER A 129 5.83 1.61 6.77
C SER A 129 5.23 1.48 5.37
N GLN A 130 6.06 1.21 4.36
CA GLN A 130 5.58 1.04 2.97
C GLN A 130 4.69 -0.20 2.82
N MET A 131 5.04 -1.30 3.47
CA MET A 131 4.22 -2.51 3.42
C MET A 131 2.89 -2.34 4.14
N LEU A 132 2.88 -1.61 5.26
CA LEU A 132 1.63 -1.22 5.95
C LEU A 132 0.77 -0.31 5.07
N ALA A 133 1.37 0.64 4.34
CA ALA A 133 0.65 1.50 3.42
C ALA A 133 0.04 0.72 2.24
N VAL A 134 0.77 -0.24 1.69
CA VAL A 134 0.26 -1.14 0.63
C VAL A 134 -0.88 -2.02 1.15
N ALA A 135 -0.74 -2.60 2.35
CA ALA A 135 -1.80 -3.39 2.98
C ALA A 135 -3.05 -2.52 3.23
N GLY A 136 -2.88 -1.33 3.83
CA GLY A 136 -3.98 -0.40 4.10
C GLY A 136 -4.70 0.02 2.81
N LEU A 137 -3.95 0.33 1.75
CA LEU A 137 -4.51 0.68 0.44
C LEU A 137 -5.29 -0.48 -0.18
N PHE A 138 -4.75 -1.69 -0.12
CA PHE A 138 -5.44 -2.89 -0.61
C PHE A 138 -6.73 -3.12 0.16
N MET A 139 -6.68 -3.11 1.50
CA MET A 139 -7.85 -3.28 2.36
C MET A 139 -8.92 -2.18 2.12
N ALA A 140 -8.49 -0.92 1.92
CA ALA A 140 -9.41 0.17 1.60
C ALA A 140 -10.09 0.00 0.23
N SER A 141 -9.45 -0.71 -0.70
CA SER A 141 -10.01 -0.98 -2.03
C SER A 141 -10.99 -2.16 -2.08
N LEU A 142 -11.14 -2.91 -0.98
CA LEU A 142 -12.01 -4.09 -0.88
C LEU A 142 -13.37 -3.73 -0.28
N THR A 143 -14.39 -4.49 -0.67
CA THR A 143 -15.69 -4.52 0.03
C THR A 143 -15.53 -5.13 1.43
N GLN A 144 -16.52 -4.96 2.31
CA GLN A 144 -16.49 -5.54 3.65
C GLN A 144 -16.40 -7.08 3.63
N VAL A 145 -17.09 -7.72 2.70
CA VAL A 145 -17.06 -9.18 2.54
C VAL A 145 -15.66 -9.65 2.10
N GLU A 146 -15.08 -8.98 1.11
CA GLU A 146 -13.74 -9.31 0.61
C GLU A 146 -12.67 -9.14 1.70
N ARG A 147 -12.78 -8.13 2.57
CA ARG A 147 -11.85 -7.95 3.70
C ARG A 147 -11.85 -9.14 4.65
N ALA A 148 -13.02 -9.65 4.99
CA ALA A 148 -13.13 -10.81 5.88
C ALA A 148 -12.44 -12.06 5.30
N THR A 149 -12.57 -12.28 4.00
CA THR A 149 -11.98 -13.44 3.31
C THR A 149 -10.46 -13.28 3.11
N CYS A 150 -9.96 -12.05 3.02
CA CYS A 150 -8.55 -11.77 2.74
C CYS A 150 -7.60 -12.04 3.93
N ASN A 151 -8.13 -12.08 5.17
CA ASN A 151 -7.30 -12.13 6.39
C ASN A 151 -6.34 -13.33 6.44
N ASP A 152 -6.70 -14.46 5.86
CA ASP A 152 -5.88 -15.67 5.88
C ASP A 152 -4.86 -15.74 4.73
N GLN A 153 -4.94 -14.81 3.78
CA GLN A 153 -4.09 -14.80 2.58
C GLN A 153 -3.05 -13.68 2.55
N LEU A 154 -3.17 -12.66 3.43
CA LEU A 154 -2.28 -11.50 3.45
C LEU A 154 -1.73 -11.27 4.86
N ALA A 155 -0.40 -11.25 4.99
CA ALA A 155 0.28 -10.87 6.22
C ALA A 155 1.35 -9.79 5.97
N VAL A 156 1.58 -8.96 6.98
CA VAL A 156 2.71 -8.01 7.02
C VAL A 156 3.74 -8.54 8.00
N VAL A 157 4.98 -8.65 7.55
CA VAL A 157 6.12 -9.11 8.36
C VAL A 157 7.16 -8.00 8.42
N THR A 158 7.55 -7.63 9.62
CA THR A 158 8.58 -6.62 9.86
C THR A 158 9.58 -7.06 10.91
N THR A 159 10.70 -6.36 11.03
CA THR A 159 11.68 -6.62 12.09
C THR A 159 11.27 -5.93 13.40
N ALA A 160 11.71 -6.46 14.53
CA ALA A 160 11.46 -5.88 15.86
C ALA A 160 12.00 -4.43 16.02
N TRP A 161 12.88 -3.98 15.12
CA TRP A 161 13.42 -2.61 15.10
C TRP A 161 12.46 -1.57 14.51
N VAL A 162 11.35 -2.00 13.93
CA VAL A 162 10.36 -1.13 13.25
C VAL A 162 9.07 -1.00 14.09
N MET A 163 9.02 -1.69 15.20
CA MET A 163 7.91 -1.61 16.18
C MET A 163 8.13 -0.53 17.23
#